data_fd3c46edc5d35f5667dfd287457e53c7
#
_entry.id   fd3c46edc5d35f5667dfd287457e53c7
#
_cell.length_a   1.000
_cell.length_b   1.000
_cell.length_c   1.000
_cell.angle_alpha   90.00
_cell.angle_beta   90.00
_cell.angle_gamma   90.00
#
_symmetry.space_group_name_H-M   'P 1'
#
loop_
_entity.id
_entity.type
_entity.pdbx_description
1 polymer ?
#
loop_
_entity_poly.entity_id
_entity_poly.type
_entity_poly.pdbx_seq_one_letter_code
_entity_poly.pdbx_strand_id
1 'polypeptide(L)'
;MIQIEQIRNYFPVQIRGNSGFDKHILKEYLQLMILDYLSSTPNIQKMAFIGGTNLRLVKGIDRFSEDLDFDCKNLSKDEFIEMTNGVIQFLERSGLRVEAKDKKNPKLTAFRRNIHFPELLFDLGLSGHKEERFLIKVESQYQGIAYPPVITNIKGYGFFFPFPVPSDGVLCSMKIAAMLARAKGRDFYDLMFL
;
A
#
# COMPACT_ATOMS: atom_id res chain seq x y z
N MET A 1 -18.25 10.06 -3.09
CA MET A 1 -18.42 9.14 -1.93
C MET A 1 -18.10 7.72 -2.42
N ILE A 2 -17.29 6.98 -1.68
CA ILE A 2 -16.94 5.58 -2.00
C ILE A 2 -18.21 4.72 -1.93
N GLN A 3 -18.44 3.90 -2.95
CA GLN A 3 -19.55 2.94 -3.00
C GLN A 3 -18.96 1.53 -3.05
N ILE A 4 -19.03 0.81 -1.94
CA ILE A 4 -18.39 -0.50 -1.81
C ILE A 4 -18.94 -1.53 -2.81
N GLU A 5 -20.22 -1.44 -3.15
CA GLU A 5 -20.88 -2.31 -4.14
C GLU A 5 -20.25 -2.17 -5.53
N GLN A 6 -19.89 -0.95 -5.93
CA GLN A 6 -19.20 -0.71 -7.20
C GLN A 6 -17.80 -1.28 -7.20
N ILE A 7 -17.06 -1.11 -6.09
CA ILE A 7 -15.70 -1.65 -5.95
C ILE A 7 -15.72 -3.18 -5.99
N ARG A 8 -16.67 -3.82 -5.32
CA ARG A 8 -16.82 -5.29 -5.34
C ARG A 8 -16.93 -5.86 -6.75
N ASN A 9 -17.53 -5.14 -7.71
CA ASN A 9 -17.71 -5.63 -9.07
C ASN A 9 -16.39 -5.87 -9.82
N TYR A 10 -15.28 -5.32 -9.37
CA TYR A 10 -13.96 -5.58 -9.93
C TYR A 10 -13.35 -6.92 -9.46
N PHE A 11 -13.95 -7.57 -8.46
CA PHE A 11 -13.45 -8.82 -7.90
C PHE A 11 -14.18 -10.05 -8.45
N PRO A 12 -13.50 -11.21 -8.47
CA PRO A 12 -14.13 -12.49 -8.77
C PRO A 12 -15.35 -12.77 -7.88
N VAL A 13 -16.30 -13.55 -8.38
CA VAL A 13 -17.55 -13.87 -7.66
C VAL A 13 -17.29 -14.47 -6.26
N GLN A 14 -16.25 -15.29 -6.13
CA GLN A 14 -15.87 -15.95 -4.87
C GLN A 14 -15.45 -14.95 -3.78
N ILE A 15 -14.86 -13.80 -4.18
CA ILE A 15 -14.45 -12.74 -3.27
C ILE A 15 -15.62 -11.77 -3.02
N ARG A 16 -16.26 -11.26 -4.10
CA ARG A 16 -17.31 -10.25 -3.96
C ARG A 16 -18.57 -10.76 -3.27
N GLY A 17 -18.83 -12.07 -3.32
CA GLY A 17 -19.96 -12.73 -2.65
C GLY A 17 -19.76 -12.97 -1.15
N ASN A 18 -18.59 -12.67 -0.59
CA ASN A 18 -18.27 -12.90 0.81
C ASN A 18 -17.91 -11.57 1.49
N SER A 19 -18.83 -11.10 2.35
CA SER A 19 -18.66 -9.85 3.11
C SER A 19 -17.41 -9.82 4.03
N GLY A 20 -16.85 -10.99 4.36
CA GLY A 20 -15.59 -11.09 5.11
C GLY A 20 -14.40 -10.44 4.38
N PHE A 21 -14.48 -10.28 3.04
CA PHE A 21 -13.44 -9.62 2.25
C PHE A 21 -13.64 -8.10 2.07
N ASP A 22 -14.76 -7.53 2.46
CA ASP A 22 -15.10 -6.13 2.17
C ASP A 22 -14.08 -5.13 2.69
N LYS A 23 -13.55 -5.35 3.89
CA LYS A 23 -12.51 -4.50 4.47
C LYS A 23 -11.20 -4.60 3.69
N HIS A 24 -10.87 -5.76 3.14
CA HIS A 24 -9.69 -5.96 2.30
C HIS A 24 -9.88 -5.32 0.92
N ILE A 25 -11.06 -5.47 0.33
CA ILE A 25 -11.47 -4.84 -0.93
C ILE A 25 -11.36 -3.32 -0.82
N LEU A 26 -11.93 -2.74 0.24
CA LEU A 26 -11.85 -1.30 0.51
C LEU A 26 -10.40 -0.85 0.68
N LYS A 27 -9.60 -1.61 1.42
CA LYS A 27 -8.19 -1.28 1.66
C LYS A 27 -7.39 -1.27 0.35
N GLU A 28 -7.56 -2.28 -0.50
CA GLU A 28 -6.89 -2.39 -1.80
C GLU A 28 -7.30 -1.23 -2.73
N TYR A 29 -8.57 -0.82 -2.73
CA TYR A 29 -9.02 0.36 -3.46
C TYR A 29 -8.32 1.65 -2.99
N LEU A 30 -8.27 1.88 -1.68
CA LEU A 30 -7.59 3.05 -1.10
C LEU A 30 -6.07 3.03 -1.33
N GLN A 31 -5.46 1.85 -1.34
CA GLN A 31 -4.05 1.69 -1.70
C GLN A 31 -3.79 2.13 -3.14
N LEU A 32 -4.67 1.78 -4.08
CA LEU A 32 -4.58 2.23 -5.46
C LEU A 32 -4.79 3.74 -5.60
N MET A 33 -5.74 4.34 -4.87
CA MET A 33 -5.91 5.80 -4.83
C MET A 33 -4.62 6.51 -4.38
N ILE A 34 -3.97 5.99 -3.32
CA ILE A 34 -2.73 6.56 -2.79
C ILE A 34 -1.59 6.41 -3.79
N LEU A 35 -1.46 5.22 -4.41
CA LEU A 35 -0.41 4.96 -5.40
C LEU A 35 -0.57 5.82 -6.66
N ASP A 36 -1.80 5.99 -7.15
CA ASP A 36 -2.12 6.85 -8.30
C ASP A 36 -1.71 8.30 -8.01
N TYR A 37 -2.08 8.84 -6.85
CA TYR A 37 -1.63 10.16 -6.42
C TYR A 37 -0.10 10.25 -6.36
N LEU A 38 0.56 9.29 -5.69
CA LEU A 38 2.02 9.27 -5.56
C LEU A 38 2.73 9.19 -6.91
N SER A 39 2.16 8.49 -7.90
CA SER A 39 2.73 8.34 -9.23
C SER A 39 2.89 9.67 -9.97
N SER A 40 2.10 10.67 -9.61
CA SER A 40 2.14 12.02 -10.18
C SER A 40 3.03 13.01 -9.40
N THR A 41 3.65 12.57 -8.28
CA THR A 41 4.50 13.44 -7.46
C THR A 41 5.96 13.45 -7.92
N PRO A 42 6.72 14.54 -7.73
CA PRO A 42 8.15 14.59 -8.10
C PRO A 42 9.01 13.54 -7.38
N ASN A 43 8.62 13.15 -6.16
CA ASN A 43 9.35 12.20 -5.34
C ASN A 43 9.28 10.75 -5.83
N ILE A 44 8.42 10.46 -6.82
CA ILE A 44 8.29 9.12 -7.42
C ILE A 44 9.63 8.55 -7.91
N GLN A 45 10.52 9.42 -8.42
CA GLN A 45 11.83 9.04 -8.94
C GLN A 45 12.81 8.55 -7.86
N LYS A 46 12.51 8.85 -6.58
CA LYS A 46 13.32 8.43 -5.43
C LYS A 46 12.83 7.14 -4.78
N MET A 47 11.75 6.54 -5.28
CA MET A 47 11.07 5.41 -4.67
C MET A 47 10.85 4.28 -5.68
N ALA A 48 10.88 3.05 -5.17
CA ALA A 48 10.40 1.88 -5.90
C ALA A 48 9.38 1.15 -5.01
N PHE A 49 8.24 0.79 -5.60
CA PHE A 49 7.18 0.09 -4.88
C PHE A 49 7.55 -1.37 -4.68
N ILE A 50 7.59 -1.81 -3.42
CA ILE A 50 8.01 -3.14 -2.99
C ILE A 50 6.96 -3.79 -2.08
N GLY A 51 7.32 -4.85 -1.40
CA GLY A 51 6.50 -5.45 -0.35
C GLY A 51 5.42 -6.39 -0.85
N GLY A 52 4.51 -6.74 0.03
CA GLY A 52 3.40 -7.67 -0.25
C GLY A 52 2.36 -7.06 -1.18
N THR A 53 2.13 -5.76 -1.09
CA THR A 53 1.16 -5.05 -1.93
C THR A 53 1.67 -4.90 -3.36
N ASN A 54 2.99 -4.79 -3.57
CA ASN A 54 3.57 -4.91 -4.93
C ASN A 54 3.25 -6.29 -5.52
N LEU A 55 3.48 -7.39 -4.77
CA LEU A 55 3.14 -8.73 -5.26
C LEU A 55 1.65 -8.85 -5.60
N ARG A 56 0.79 -8.21 -4.83
CA ARG A 56 -0.66 -8.22 -5.07
C ARG A 56 -1.05 -7.45 -6.32
N LEU A 57 -0.64 -6.19 -6.42
CA LEU A 57 -1.12 -5.27 -7.45
C LEU A 57 -0.35 -5.36 -8.77
N VAL A 58 0.92 -5.76 -8.72
CA VAL A 58 1.79 -5.84 -9.90
C VAL A 58 1.94 -7.27 -10.41
N LYS A 59 2.11 -8.24 -9.51
CA LYS A 59 2.39 -9.63 -9.86
C LYS A 59 1.16 -10.53 -9.79
N GLY A 60 0.07 -10.11 -9.11
CA GLY A 60 -1.19 -10.82 -9.05
C GLY A 60 -1.23 -11.98 -8.06
N ILE A 61 -0.41 -11.95 -6.98
CA ILE A 61 -0.48 -12.98 -5.94
C ILE A 61 -1.88 -13.04 -5.31
N ASP A 62 -2.36 -14.24 -5.09
CA ASP A 62 -3.73 -14.47 -4.59
C ASP A 62 -3.80 -14.36 -3.05
N ARG A 63 -3.39 -13.23 -2.51
CA ARG A 63 -3.62 -12.82 -1.13
C ARG A 63 -3.67 -11.31 -1.00
N PHE A 64 -4.51 -10.81 -0.12
CA PHE A 64 -4.54 -9.39 0.22
C PHE A 64 -3.28 -8.97 0.99
N SER A 65 -2.94 -7.70 0.87
CA SER A 65 -1.84 -7.07 1.58
C SER A 65 -2.28 -5.73 2.17
N GLU A 66 -1.65 -5.32 3.28
CA GLU A 66 -2.21 -4.24 4.09
C GLU A 66 -1.42 -2.93 4.03
N ASP A 67 -0.10 -3.01 3.85
CA ASP A 67 0.80 -1.87 3.94
C ASP A 67 1.30 -1.46 2.54
N LEU A 68 1.71 -0.21 2.39
CA LEU A 68 2.42 0.30 1.22
C LEU A 68 3.90 0.47 1.56
N ASP A 69 4.72 -0.39 1.00
CA ASP A 69 6.16 -0.43 1.25
C ASP A 69 6.94 0.11 0.05
N PHE A 70 7.92 0.98 0.31
CA PHE A 70 8.78 1.54 -0.72
C PHE A 70 10.25 1.37 -0.36
N ASP A 71 11.06 0.97 -1.34
CA ASP A 71 12.51 1.16 -1.30
C ASP A 71 12.82 2.58 -1.77
N CYS A 72 13.56 3.34 -0.97
CA CYS A 72 13.83 4.74 -1.28
C CYS A 72 15.33 5.01 -1.36
N LYS A 73 15.73 5.80 -2.34
CA LYS A 73 17.10 6.29 -2.49
C LYS A 73 17.11 7.81 -2.42
N ASN A 74 17.91 8.35 -1.48
CA ASN A 74 18.05 9.81 -1.31
C ASN A 74 16.71 10.54 -1.02
N LEU A 75 15.78 9.89 -0.35
CA LEU A 75 14.56 10.49 0.17
C LEU A 75 14.82 10.93 1.62
N SER A 76 14.73 12.22 1.90
CA SER A 76 14.83 12.74 3.25
C SER A 76 13.55 12.51 4.05
N LYS A 77 13.64 12.61 5.37
CA LYS A 77 12.48 12.52 6.25
C LYS A 77 11.46 13.62 5.97
N ASP A 78 11.93 14.84 5.72
CA ASP A 78 11.05 15.99 5.46
C ASP A 78 10.33 15.84 4.12
N GLU A 79 11.01 15.37 3.08
CA GLU A 79 10.37 15.02 1.80
C GLU A 79 9.33 13.91 1.94
N PHE A 80 9.62 12.89 2.77
CA PHE A 80 8.65 11.82 3.06
C PHE A 80 7.40 12.36 3.78
N ILE A 81 7.60 13.25 4.76
CA ILE A 81 6.49 13.89 5.50
C ILE A 81 5.67 14.78 4.56
N GLU A 82 6.33 15.62 3.75
CA GLU A 82 5.66 16.48 2.79
C GLU A 82 4.84 15.67 1.77
N MET A 83 5.43 14.65 1.19
CA MET A 83 4.78 13.74 0.25
C MET A 83 3.54 13.07 0.88
N THR A 84 3.67 12.55 2.10
CA THR A 84 2.55 11.89 2.80
C THR A 84 1.51 12.86 3.32
N ASN A 85 1.85 14.12 3.62
CA ASN A 85 0.88 15.19 3.86
C ASN A 85 0.06 15.49 2.59
N GLY A 86 0.70 15.48 1.43
CA GLY A 86 0.02 15.60 0.15
C GLY A 86 -0.99 14.46 -0.09
N VAL A 87 -0.63 13.22 0.27
CA VAL A 87 -1.57 12.08 0.23
C VAL A 87 -2.80 12.36 1.12
N ILE A 88 -2.60 12.83 2.35
CA ILE A 88 -3.70 13.14 3.27
C ILE A 88 -4.63 14.20 2.66
N GLN A 89 -4.07 15.31 2.18
CA GLN A 89 -4.85 16.37 1.54
C GLN A 89 -5.62 15.88 0.31
N PHE A 90 -5.01 15.01 -0.50
CA PHE A 90 -5.67 14.40 -1.65
C PHE A 90 -6.88 13.54 -1.22
N LEU A 91 -6.71 12.70 -0.20
CA LEU A 91 -7.79 11.86 0.33
C LEU A 91 -8.92 12.70 0.94
N GLU A 92 -8.59 13.79 1.68
CA GLU A 92 -9.56 14.73 2.23
C GLU A 92 -10.37 15.42 1.12
N ARG A 93 -9.69 15.90 0.06
CA ARG A 93 -10.36 16.49 -1.12
C ARG A 93 -11.23 15.48 -1.87
N SER A 94 -10.92 14.20 -1.74
CA SER A 94 -11.74 13.09 -2.27
C SER A 94 -12.93 12.74 -1.37
N GLY A 95 -13.17 13.53 -0.31
CA GLY A 95 -14.33 13.39 0.59
C GLY A 95 -14.14 12.36 1.70
N LEU A 96 -12.90 11.99 2.02
CA LEU A 96 -12.59 11.05 3.11
C LEU A 96 -12.17 11.81 4.37
N ARG A 97 -12.59 11.33 5.54
CA ARG A 97 -11.98 11.73 6.82
C ARG A 97 -10.68 10.99 7.01
N VAL A 98 -9.58 11.72 7.19
CA VAL A 98 -8.23 11.14 7.27
C VAL A 98 -7.42 11.81 8.38
N GLU A 99 -6.65 11.03 9.12
CA GLU A 99 -5.75 11.52 10.16
C GLU A 99 -4.39 10.81 10.07
N ALA A 100 -3.31 11.57 10.24
CA ALA A 100 -2.00 10.98 10.46
C ALA A 100 -1.76 10.75 11.95
N LYS A 101 -1.46 9.50 12.33
CA LYS A 101 -1.10 9.14 13.72
C LYS A 101 0.23 8.41 13.75
N ASP A 102 1.30 9.18 13.87
CA ASP A 102 2.65 8.63 13.90
C ASP A 102 3.11 8.39 15.33
N LYS A 103 3.53 7.17 15.62
CA LYS A 103 4.21 6.85 16.88
C LYS A 103 5.70 7.05 16.70
N LYS A 104 6.32 7.89 17.53
CA LYS A 104 7.79 8.01 17.58
C LYS A 104 8.36 6.66 18.01
N ASN A 105 9.16 6.06 17.14
CA ASN A 105 9.92 4.85 17.45
C ASN A 105 11.40 5.10 17.10
N PRO A 106 12.27 5.41 18.09
CA PRO A 106 13.68 5.72 17.82
C PRO A 106 14.48 4.52 17.27
N LYS A 107 13.95 3.30 17.38
CA LYS A 107 14.57 2.08 16.84
C LYS A 107 14.20 1.82 15.36
N LEU A 108 13.27 2.60 14.81
CA LEU A 108 12.82 2.40 13.44
C LEU A 108 13.70 3.21 12.48
N THR A 109 14.41 2.53 11.60
CA THR A 109 15.21 3.15 10.53
C THR A 109 14.37 3.57 9.32
N ALA A 110 13.19 2.96 9.15
CA ALA A 110 12.24 3.30 8.10
C ALA A 110 11.45 4.56 8.44
N PHE A 111 11.16 5.37 7.43
CA PHE A 111 10.13 6.40 7.55
C PHE A 111 8.77 5.72 7.51
N ARG A 112 7.89 6.10 8.43
CA ARG A 112 6.57 5.49 8.55
C ARG A 112 5.51 6.55 8.77
N ARG A 113 4.40 6.40 8.06
CA ARG A 113 3.18 7.19 8.24
C ARG A 113 1.98 6.26 8.39
N ASN A 114 1.20 6.42 9.45
CA ASN A 114 -0.05 5.70 9.61
C ASN A 114 -1.20 6.64 9.21
N ILE A 115 -1.85 6.32 8.10
CA ILE A 115 -3.00 7.06 7.58
C ILE A 115 -4.25 6.37 8.11
N HIS A 116 -4.91 6.99 9.07
CA HIS A 116 -6.15 6.51 9.69
C HIS A 116 -7.35 7.07 8.97
N PHE A 117 -8.41 6.29 8.89
CA PHE A 117 -9.69 6.64 8.32
C PHE A 117 -10.77 6.52 9.41
N PRO A 118 -10.96 7.56 10.25
CA PRO A 118 -11.94 7.52 11.33
C PRO A 118 -13.35 7.25 10.82
N GLU A 119 -14.07 6.37 11.49
CA GLU A 119 -15.46 6.00 11.24
C GLU A 119 -15.76 5.43 9.83
N LEU A 120 -14.79 5.32 8.92
CA LEU A 120 -15.03 4.94 7.53
C LEU A 120 -15.75 3.58 7.39
N LEU A 121 -15.36 2.58 8.18
CA LEU A 121 -16.02 1.27 8.16
C LEU A 121 -17.48 1.35 8.62
N PHE A 122 -17.77 2.19 9.61
CA PHE A 122 -19.11 2.40 10.10
C PHE A 122 -19.97 3.15 9.07
N ASP A 123 -19.44 4.22 8.48
CA ASP A 123 -20.12 5.04 7.47
C ASP A 123 -20.47 4.24 6.20
N LEU A 124 -19.67 3.23 5.89
CA LEU A 124 -19.90 2.31 4.77
C LEU A 124 -20.72 1.05 5.15
N GLY A 125 -21.16 0.93 6.39
CA GLY A 125 -21.92 -0.25 6.86
C GLY A 125 -21.09 -1.54 6.96
N LEU A 126 -19.75 -1.42 6.99
CA LEU A 126 -18.82 -2.55 7.07
C LEU A 126 -18.44 -2.90 8.52
N SER A 127 -18.89 -2.11 9.48
CA SER A 127 -18.72 -2.34 10.92
C SER A 127 -19.89 -1.77 11.69
N GLY A 128 -20.28 -2.47 12.76
CA GLY A 128 -21.22 -1.94 13.76
C GLY A 128 -20.56 -1.00 14.78
N HIS A 129 -19.23 -0.84 14.74
CA HIS A 129 -18.48 -0.07 15.72
C HIS A 129 -17.82 1.15 15.08
N LYS A 130 -18.21 2.36 15.52
CA LYS A 130 -17.61 3.63 15.03
C LYS A 130 -16.10 3.69 15.27
N GLU A 131 -15.65 3.19 16.41
CA GLU A 131 -14.25 3.23 16.85
C GLU A 131 -13.39 2.14 16.19
N GLU A 132 -13.97 1.31 15.29
CA GLU A 132 -13.17 0.28 14.65
C GLU A 132 -12.05 0.89 13.83
N ARG A 133 -10.83 0.48 14.17
CA ARG A 133 -9.62 1.04 13.59
C ARG A 133 -9.41 0.55 12.16
N PHE A 134 -9.37 1.49 11.22
CA PHE A 134 -9.01 1.23 9.84
C PHE A 134 -7.90 2.19 9.40
N LEU A 135 -6.82 1.63 8.87
CA LEU A 135 -5.66 2.43 8.46
C LEU A 135 -4.89 1.76 7.32
N ILE A 136 -4.13 2.59 6.60
CA ILE A 136 -3.08 2.18 5.69
C ILE A 136 -1.75 2.71 6.21
N LYS A 137 -0.74 1.85 6.26
CA LYS A 137 0.61 2.21 6.63
C LYS A 137 1.42 2.43 5.37
N VAL A 138 2.10 3.57 5.31
CA VAL A 138 3.07 3.90 4.27
C VAL A 138 4.46 3.85 4.90
N GLU A 139 5.30 2.97 4.40
CA GLU A 139 6.68 2.82 4.86
C GLU A 139 7.67 3.05 3.72
N SER A 140 8.75 3.72 4.03
CA SER A 140 9.84 3.96 3.09
C SER A 140 11.18 3.74 3.78
N GLN A 141 12.00 2.86 3.21
CA GLN A 141 13.32 2.54 3.74
C GLN A 141 14.26 2.17 2.59
N TYR A 142 15.50 2.70 2.63
CA TYR A 142 16.53 2.24 1.71
C TYR A 142 16.94 0.80 2.05
N GLN A 143 16.86 -0.08 1.07
CA GLN A 143 17.17 -1.51 1.25
C GLN A 143 18.66 -1.85 1.13
N GLY A 144 19.52 -0.84 0.93
CA GLY A 144 20.98 -1.03 0.87
C GLY A 144 21.49 -1.56 -0.48
N ILE A 145 20.61 -1.71 -1.47
CA ILE A 145 20.94 -2.24 -2.80
C ILE A 145 20.68 -1.17 -3.86
N ALA A 146 21.66 -0.93 -4.72
CA ALA A 146 21.48 -0.04 -5.87
C ALA A 146 21.07 -0.86 -7.10
N TYR A 147 19.91 -0.54 -7.67
CA TYR A 147 19.39 -1.12 -8.91
C TYR A 147 18.61 -0.08 -9.71
N PRO A 148 18.54 -0.21 -11.04
CA PRO A 148 17.64 0.60 -11.84
C PRO A 148 16.20 0.08 -11.67
N PRO A 149 15.23 0.93 -11.25
CA PRO A 149 13.84 0.52 -11.20
C PRO A 149 13.27 0.35 -12.62
N VAL A 150 12.30 -0.55 -12.74
CA VAL A 150 11.51 -0.77 -13.97
C VAL A 150 10.19 -0.01 -13.82
N ILE A 151 9.81 0.76 -14.83
CA ILE A 151 8.50 1.40 -14.84
C ILE A 151 7.45 0.37 -15.27
N THR A 152 6.51 0.10 -14.39
CA THR A 152 5.43 -0.88 -14.61
C THR A 152 4.08 -0.19 -14.46
N ASN A 153 3.15 -0.48 -15.36
CA ASN A 153 1.78 0.02 -15.25
C ASN A 153 0.99 -0.79 -14.21
N ILE A 154 0.49 -0.10 -13.20
CA ILE A 154 -0.43 -0.65 -12.21
C ILE A 154 -1.86 -0.37 -12.68
N LYS A 155 -2.72 -1.40 -12.65
CA LYS A 155 -4.12 -1.31 -13.06
C LYS A 155 -5.03 -2.00 -12.05
N GLY A 156 -6.19 -1.41 -11.78
CA GLY A 156 -7.21 -2.00 -10.92
C GLY A 156 -8.30 -0.97 -10.59
N TYR A 157 -9.53 -1.40 -10.46
CA TYR A 157 -10.67 -0.56 -10.02
C TYR A 157 -10.85 0.76 -10.78
N GLY A 158 -10.53 0.79 -12.07
CA GLY A 158 -10.55 1.99 -12.90
C GLY A 158 -9.27 2.83 -12.86
N PHE A 159 -8.30 2.50 -12.01
CA PHE A 159 -6.98 3.13 -11.99
C PHE A 159 -6.06 2.53 -13.05
N PHE A 160 -5.24 3.37 -13.66
CA PHE A 160 -4.17 2.98 -14.59
C PHE A 160 -3.05 4.03 -14.56
N PHE A 161 -1.92 3.69 -13.99
CA PHE A 161 -0.79 4.62 -13.82
C PHE A 161 0.56 3.89 -13.82
N PRO A 162 1.65 4.54 -14.30
CA PRO A 162 3.00 3.98 -14.23
C PRO A 162 3.57 4.15 -12.81
N PHE A 163 4.33 3.15 -12.35
CA PHE A 163 5.02 3.21 -11.06
C PHE A 163 6.38 2.51 -11.13
N PRO A 164 7.46 3.06 -10.50
CA PRO A 164 8.75 2.38 -10.42
C PRO A 164 8.67 1.17 -9.48
N VAL A 165 9.16 0.03 -9.96
CA VAL A 165 9.24 -1.22 -9.19
C VAL A 165 10.62 -1.86 -9.38
N PRO A 166 11.11 -2.69 -8.45
CA PRO A 166 12.32 -3.49 -8.70
C PRO A 166 12.07 -4.55 -9.79
N SER A 167 13.13 -4.98 -10.45
CA SER A 167 13.07 -6.19 -11.29
C SER A 167 12.73 -7.43 -10.45
N ASP A 168 12.26 -8.48 -11.10
CA ASP A 168 11.84 -9.71 -10.41
C ASP A 168 12.96 -10.34 -9.58
N GLY A 169 14.18 -10.35 -10.11
CA GLY A 169 15.35 -10.87 -9.38
C GLY A 169 15.67 -10.06 -8.13
N VAL A 170 15.55 -8.72 -8.18
CA VAL A 170 15.74 -7.86 -7.02
C VAL A 170 14.62 -8.06 -6.00
N LEU A 171 13.37 -8.11 -6.45
CA LEU A 171 12.22 -8.36 -5.57
C LEU A 171 12.31 -9.73 -4.88
N CYS A 172 12.71 -10.78 -5.61
CA CYS A 172 12.95 -12.10 -5.06
C CYS A 172 14.06 -12.07 -3.99
N SER A 173 15.17 -11.39 -4.25
CA SER A 173 16.28 -11.24 -3.30
C SER A 173 15.82 -10.54 -2.01
N MET A 174 15.00 -9.49 -2.12
CA MET A 174 14.39 -8.81 -0.95
C MET A 174 13.47 -9.75 -0.16
N LYS A 175 12.71 -10.62 -0.84
CA LYS A 175 11.83 -11.60 -0.18
C LYS A 175 12.62 -12.70 0.51
N ILE A 176 13.72 -13.18 -0.07
CA ILE A 176 14.63 -14.11 0.59
C ILE A 176 15.21 -13.49 1.86
N ALA A 177 15.73 -12.26 1.78
CA ALA A 177 16.24 -11.56 2.95
C ALA A 177 15.18 -11.39 4.05
N ALA A 178 13.95 -11.04 3.69
CA ALA A 178 12.84 -10.92 4.62
C ALA A 178 12.47 -12.28 5.26
N MET A 179 12.46 -13.35 4.50
CA MET A 179 12.21 -14.72 4.99
C MET A 179 13.28 -15.14 6.01
N LEU A 180 14.55 -14.91 5.69
CA LEU A 180 15.67 -15.25 6.59
C LEU A 180 15.65 -14.43 7.88
N ALA A 181 15.23 -13.15 7.81
CA ALA A 181 15.22 -12.25 8.96
C ALA A 181 14.04 -12.49 9.93
N ARG A 182 12.86 -12.86 9.44
CA ARG A 182 11.63 -12.91 10.25
C ARG A 182 10.82 -14.20 10.17
N ALA A 183 11.10 -15.09 9.20
CA ALA A 183 10.54 -16.44 9.03
C ALA A 183 9.01 -16.55 9.22
N LYS A 184 8.24 -15.58 8.70
CA LYS A 184 6.77 -15.61 8.77
C LYS A 184 6.20 -16.46 7.64
N GLY A 185 5.11 -17.19 7.88
CA GLY A 185 4.47 -18.05 6.88
C GLY A 185 4.18 -17.35 5.54
N ARG A 186 3.79 -16.06 5.59
CA ARG A 186 3.56 -15.25 4.38
C ARG A 186 4.84 -15.01 3.55
N ASP A 187 6.01 -14.98 4.18
CA ASP A 187 7.28 -14.77 3.48
C ASP A 187 7.64 -16.00 2.64
N PHE A 188 7.35 -17.21 3.14
CA PHE A 188 7.47 -18.46 2.37
C PHE A 188 6.47 -18.48 1.21
N TYR A 189 5.22 -18.13 1.44
CA TYR A 189 4.19 -18.07 0.39
C TYR A 189 4.57 -17.08 -0.72
N ASP A 190 5.03 -15.89 -0.36
CA ASP A 190 5.49 -14.87 -1.29
C ASP A 190 6.67 -15.35 -2.15
N LEU A 191 7.61 -16.08 -1.54
CA LEU A 191 8.79 -16.59 -2.23
C LEU A 191 8.44 -17.75 -3.16
N MET A 192 7.51 -18.62 -2.78
CA MET A 192 7.04 -19.71 -3.65
C MET A 192 6.27 -19.20 -4.87
N PHE A 193 5.69 -18.02 -4.78
CA PHE A 193 4.95 -17.38 -5.86
C PHE A 193 5.88 -16.72 -6.90
N LEU A 194 7.04 -16.19 -6.47
CA LEU A 194 8.03 -15.50 -7.31
C LEU A 194 8.88 -16.47 -8.09
#